data_79dd2d2c5cb7ed864967371fbe40a7f0
#
_entry.id   79dd2d2c5cb7ed864967371fbe40a7f0
#
_cell.length_a   1.000
_cell.length_b   1.000
_cell.length_c   1.000
_cell.angle_alpha   90.00
_cell.angle_beta   90.00
_cell.angle_gamma   90.00
#
_symmetry.space_group_name_H-M   'P 1'
#
loop_
_entity.id
_entity.type
_entity.pdbx_description
1 polymer ?
#
loop_
_entity_poly.entity_id
_entity_poly.type
_entity_poly.pdbx_seq_one_letter_code
_entity_poly.pdbx_strand_id
1 'polypeptide(L)'
;VPTTLVDSLILMSSTQPDSAGIPGLGGLLKLTFASGLPGFPEVRAFEIVSLGKDLLPFARLISTTHPGVAFTVVAPGLLFPDYSVEIDEEHQVALGISQPDESVTMVIVTVARPPIRPSVNLLGPIIANRHTGAAAQVVQHRSNYAVAESLPA
;
A
#
# COMPACT_ATOMS: atom_id res chain seq x y z
N VAL A 1 -21.10 -16.34 -7.61
CA VAL A 1 -21.59 -15.86 -6.33
C VAL A 1 -21.61 -14.33 -6.35
N PRO A 2 -22.76 -13.74 -6.12
CA PRO A 2 -22.78 -12.27 -6.07
C PRO A 2 -21.89 -11.79 -4.94
N THR A 3 -21.08 -10.79 -5.26
CA THR A 3 -20.23 -10.14 -4.27
C THR A 3 -21.09 -9.26 -3.40
N THR A 4 -21.10 -9.52 -2.10
CA THR A 4 -21.81 -8.67 -1.14
C THR A 4 -20.85 -7.59 -0.66
N LEU A 5 -21.17 -6.34 -0.99
CA LEU A 5 -20.40 -5.20 -0.50
C LEU A 5 -20.88 -4.83 0.89
N VAL A 6 -19.98 -4.36 1.72
CA VAL A 6 -20.28 -3.81 3.04
C VAL A 6 -19.98 -2.32 3.01
N ASP A 7 -20.52 -1.57 4.00
CA ASP A 7 -20.29 -0.12 4.06
C ASP A 7 -18.79 0.21 4.13
N SER A 8 -18.04 -0.63 4.81
CA SER A 8 -16.57 -0.53 4.80
C SER A 8 -15.96 -1.88 5.14
N LEU A 9 -14.74 -2.09 4.66
CA LEU A 9 -13.92 -3.24 5.04
C LEU A 9 -12.81 -2.78 5.97
N ILE A 10 -12.59 -3.55 7.03
CA ILE A 10 -11.47 -3.33 7.93
C ILE A 10 -10.40 -4.34 7.60
N LEU A 11 -9.24 -3.85 7.20
CA LEU A 11 -8.11 -4.70 6.83
C LEU A 11 -7.13 -4.80 7.99
N MET A 12 -6.89 -6.02 8.42
CA MET A 12 -5.87 -6.31 9.42
C MET A 12 -4.56 -6.61 8.71
N SER A 13 -3.47 -6.36 9.40
CA SER A 13 -2.14 -6.55 8.86
C SER A 13 -1.85 -8.00 8.55
N SER A 14 -1.31 -8.28 7.37
CA SER A 14 -0.78 -9.60 7.05
C SER A 14 0.70 -9.62 7.35
N THR A 15 1.16 -10.67 8.04
CA THR A 15 2.57 -10.88 8.33
C THR A 15 3.16 -12.04 7.54
N GLN A 16 2.37 -12.65 6.66
CA GLN A 16 2.83 -13.80 5.88
C GLN A 16 3.76 -13.35 4.76
N PRO A 17 4.88 -14.03 4.55
CA PRO A 17 5.73 -13.78 3.39
C PRO A 17 4.99 -14.16 2.11
N ASP A 18 5.26 -13.46 1.04
CA ASP A 18 4.64 -13.73 -0.24
C ASP A 18 5.60 -14.45 -1.20
N SER A 19 5.06 -14.89 -2.35
CA SER A 19 5.81 -15.65 -3.34
C SER A 19 6.89 -14.86 -4.06
N ALA A 20 6.84 -13.52 -3.99
CA ALA A 20 7.86 -12.65 -4.59
C ALA A 20 9.01 -12.37 -3.62
N GLY A 21 8.93 -12.89 -2.39
CA GLY A 21 9.96 -12.70 -1.39
C GLY A 21 9.91 -11.35 -0.68
N ILE A 22 8.91 -10.52 -0.94
CA ILE A 22 8.69 -9.25 -0.25
C ILE A 22 7.56 -9.45 0.75
N PRO A 23 7.86 -9.46 2.07
CA PRO A 23 6.82 -9.75 3.07
C PRO A 23 5.64 -8.79 3.00
N GLY A 24 4.44 -9.35 3.14
CA GLY A 24 3.21 -8.58 3.27
C GLY A 24 2.62 -8.03 1.97
N LEU A 25 3.24 -8.25 0.82
CA LEU A 25 2.76 -7.71 -0.45
C LEU A 25 2.03 -8.74 -1.33
N GLY A 26 1.78 -9.93 -0.79
CA GLY A 26 0.90 -10.93 -1.41
C GLY A 26 1.33 -11.46 -2.77
N GLY A 27 2.62 -11.40 -3.08
CA GLY A 27 3.15 -11.83 -4.38
C GLY A 27 2.85 -10.85 -5.52
N LEU A 28 2.31 -9.69 -5.21
CA LEU A 28 1.91 -8.70 -6.19
C LEU A 28 3.15 -8.04 -6.81
N LEU A 29 3.19 -7.95 -8.15
CA LEU A 29 4.34 -7.39 -8.87
C LEU A 29 4.02 -6.10 -9.61
N LYS A 30 2.74 -5.86 -9.92
CA LYS A 30 2.32 -4.69 -10.70
C LYS A 30 1.09 -4.05 -10.11
N LEU A 31 1.05 -2.73 -10.14
CA LEU A 31 -0.11 -1.94 -9.71
C LEU A 31 -0.58 -1.03 -10.84
N THR A 32 -1.90 -0.84 -10.91
CA THR A 32 -2.50 0.14 -11.81
C THR A 32 -3.45 1.02 -11.01
N PHE A 33 -3.20 2.32 -11.03
CA PHE A 33 -4.02 3.32 -10.34
C PHE A 33 -4.93 3.99 -11.36
N ALA A 34 -6.23 3.74 -11.28
CA ALA A 34 -7.20 4.31 -12.23
C ALA A 34 -7.17 5.85 -12.26
N SER A 35 -6.90 6.48 -11.14
CA SER A 35 -6.83 7.94 -11.01
C SER A 35 -5.42 8.46 -10.72
N GLY A 36 -4.40 7.60 -10.85
CA GLY A 36 -3.04 7.96 -10.46
C GLY A 36 -2.91 8.15 -8.96
N LEU A 37 -1.82 8.77 -8.54
CA LEU A 37 -1.56 9.12 -7.14
C LEU A 37 -1.69 10.63 -6.97
N PRO A 38 -2.03 11.13 -5.78
CA PRO A 38 -2.04 12.56 -5.51
C PRO A 38 -0.70 13.20 -5.89
N GLY A 39 -0.74 14.27 -6.66
CA GLY A 39 0.46 14.91 -7.22
C GLY A 39 0.95 14.29 -8.51
N PHE A 40 0.50 13.10 -8.88
CA PHE A 40 0.92 12.37 -10.07
C PHE A 40 -0.29 11.70 -10.77
N PRO A 41 -1.32 12.47 -11.15
CA PRO A 41 -2.55 11.88 -11.68
C PRO A 41 -2.37 11.15 -13.01
N GLU A 42 -1.30 11.44 -13.74
CA GLU A 42 -1.01 10.83 -15.03
C GLU A 42 -0.21 9.54 -14.91
N VAL A 43 0.37 9.29 -13.73
CA VAL A 43 1.25 8.14 -13.53
C VAL A 43 0.43 7.03 -12.90
N ARG A 44 0.08 6.03 -13.72
CA ARG A 44 -0.89 5.01 -13.32
C ARG A 44 -0.31 3.62 -13.18
N ALA A 45 0.70 3.28 -13.95
CA ALA A 45 1.26 1.94 -14.00
C ALA A 45 2.59 1.87 -13.27
N PHE A 46 2.70 0.93 -12.33
CA PHE A 46 3.90 0.74 -11.51
C PHE A 46 4.26 -0.73 -11.42
N GLU A 47 5.54 -0.98 -11.17
CA GLU A 47 6.05 -2.30 -10.80
C GLU A 47 6.57 -2.25 -9.36
N ILE A 48 6.40 -3.35 -8.64
CA ILE A 48 6.98 -3.52 -7.31
C ILE A 48 8.31 -4.25 -7.47
N VAL A 49 9.38 -3.65 -6.97
CA VAL A 49 10.74 -4.17 -7.14
C VAL A 49 11.41 -4.30 -5.78
N SER A 50 12.07 -5.43 -5.56
CA SER A 50 12.85 -5.65 -4.34
C SER A 50 14.07 -4.73 -4.33
N LEU A 51 14.41 -4.23 -3.14
CA LEU A 51 15.63 -3.46 -2.90
C LEU A 51 16.80 -4.34 -2.45
N GLY A 52 16.60 -5.67 -2.46
CA GLY A 52 17.59 -6.62 -2.00
C GLY A 52 17.27 -7.15 -0.59
N LYS A 53 17.90 -8.25 -0.22
CA LYS A 53 17.63 -8.95 1.04
C LYS A 53 17.86 -8.07 2.28
N ASP A 54 18.89 -7.22 2.21
CA ASP A 54 19.27 -6.38 3.35
C ASP A 54 18.27 -5.27 3.64
N LEU A 55 17.41 -4.94 2.66
CA LEU A 55 16.43 -3.87 2.79
C LEU A 55 15.00 -4.38 2.94
N LEU A 56 14.80 -5.69 3.03
CA LEU A 56 13.47 -6.21 3.36
C LEU A 56 13.04 -5.72 4.74
N PRO A 57 11.78 -5.41 4.97
CA PRO A 57 10.60 -5.63 4.11
C PRO A 57 10.28 -4.46 3.16
N PHE A 58 11.19 -3.53 2.98
CA PHE A 58 10.98 -2.39 2.10
C PHE A 58 11.13 -2.78 0.64
N ALA A 59 10.35 -2.12 -0.22
CA ALA A 59 10.38 -2.34 -1.66
C ALA A 59 10.26 -1.02 -2.39
N ARG A 60 10.44 -1.04 -3.69
CA ARG A 60 10.31 0.12 -4.54
C ARG A 60 9.12 -0.02 -5.46
N LEU A 61 8.31 1.01 -5.52
CA LEU A 61 7.22 1.13 -6.47
C LEU A 61 7.70 2.05 -7.59
N ILE A 62 7.95 1.50 -8.77
CA ILE A 62 8.59 2.22 -9.87
C ILE A 62 7.60 2.38 -11.02
N SER A 63 7.43 3.62 -11.50
CA SER A 63 6.61 3.88 -12.68
C SER A 63 7.18 3.19 -13.92
N THR A 64 6.30 2.53 -14.67
CA THR A 64 6.69 1.90 -15.93
C THR A 64 6.59 2.86 -17.13
N THR A 65 6.02 4.04 -16.92
CA THR A 65 5.76 5.01 -18.00
C THR A 65 6.47 6.34 -17.81
N HIS A 66 6.79 6.73 -16.58
CA HIS A 66 7.40 8.03 -16.27
C HIS A 66 8.73 7.81 -15.55
N PRO A 67 9.86 7.89 -16.29
CA PRO A 67 11.18 7.72 -15.68
C PRO A 67 11.38 8.69 -14.51
N GLY A 68 11.96 8.17 -13.44
CA GLY A 68 12.23 8.97 -12.26
C GLY A 68 11.11 9.04 -11.24
N VAL A 69 9.92 8.56 -11.57
CA VAL A 69 8.82 8.50 -10.58
C VAL A 69 8.87 7.15 -9.89
N ALA A 70 9.21 7.18 -8.62
CA ALA A 70 9.32 5.98 -7.79
C ALA A 70 9.06 6.32 -6.33
N PHE A 71 8.59 5.33 -5.58
CA PHE A 71 8.30 5.47 -4.15
C PHE A 71 8.85 4.26 -3.41
N THR A 72 9.31 4.49 -2.18
CA THR A 72 9.62 3.37 -1.27
C THR A 72 8.34 3.01 -0.54
N VAL A 73 8.04 1.73 -0.45
CA VAL A 73 6.82 1.24 0.19
C VAL A 73 7.14 0.09 1.14
N VAL A 74 6.24 -0.14 2.07
CA VAL A 74 6.34 -1.25 3.02
C VAL A 74 4.94 -1.67 3.45
N ALA A 75 4.77 -2.96 3.76
CA ALA A 75 3.54 -3.44 4.36
C ALA A 75 3.49 -2.94 5.80
N PRO A 76 2.52 -2.09 6.15
CA PRO A 76 2.55 -1.40 7.45
C PRO A 76 2.39 -2.32 8.65
N GLY A 77 1.72 -3.45 8.48
CA GLY A 77 1.51 -4.38 9.58
C GLY A 77 2.76 -5.02 10.13
N LEU A 78 3.84 -5.02 9.34
CA LEU A 78 5.12 -5.55 9.80
C LEU A 78 5.81 -4.60 10.78
N LEU A 79 5.45 -3.31 10.75
CA LEU A 79 6.03 -2.27 11.59
C LEU A 79 5.06 -1.78 12.67
N PHE A 80 3.77 -1.82 12.37
CA PHE A 80 2.71 -1.33 13.25
C PHE A 80 1.64 -2.41 13.36
N PRO A 81 1.79 -3.38 14.28
CA PRO A 81 0.88 -4.54 14.35
C PRO A 81 -0.59 -4.19 14.59
N ASP A 82 -0.86 -3.05 15.23
CA ASP A 82 -2.23 -2.61 15.53
C ASP A 82 -2.84 -1.75 14.42
N TYR A 83 -2.09 -1.50 13.35
CA TYR A 83 -2.58 -0.69 12.24
C TYR A 83 -3.70 -1.43 11.50
N SER A 84 -4.81 -0.75 11.28
CA SER A 84 -5.93 -1.27 10.51
C SER A 84 -6.40 -0.21 9.51
N VAL A 85 -6.96 -0.66 8.40
CA VAL A 85 -7.38 0.20 7.31
C VAL A 85 -8.86 -0.06 7.02
N GLU A 86 -9.62 1.02 6.84
CA GLU A 86 -11.01 0.97 6.43
C GLU A 86 -11.10 1.30 4.95
N ILE A 87 -11.80 0.44 4.19
CA ILE A 87 -12.08 0.68 2.77
C ILE A 87 -13.56 0.93 2.63
N ASP A 88 -13.93 2.12 2.18
CA ASP A 88 -15.33 2.48 1.95
C ASP A 88 -15.90 1.72 0.74
N GLU A 89 -17.22 1.74 0.62
CA GLU A 89 -17.92 1.02 -0.44
C GLU A 89 -17.48 1.45 -1.83
N GLU A 90 -17.27 2.74 -2.03
CA GLU A 90 -16.83 3.28 -3.32
C GLU A 90 -15.50 2.67 -3.76
N HIS A 91 -14.52 2.59 -2.85
CA HIS A 91 -13.22 1.98 -3.15
C HIS A 91 -13.31 0.46 -3.27
N GLN A 92 -14.20 -0.19 -2.51
CA GLN A 92 -14.44 -1.62 -2.68
C GLN A 92 -14.89 -1.93 -4.10
N VAL A 93 -15.82 -1.13 -4.64
CA VAL A 93 -16.30 -1.30 -6.01
C VAL A 93 -15.18 -1.02 -7.01
N ALA A 94 -14.49 0.10 -6.85
CA ALA A 94 -13.46 0.52 -7.78
C ALA A 94 -12.29 -0.48 -7.87
N LEU A 95 -11.96 -1.12 -6.75
CA LEU A 95 -10.83 -2.05 -6.68
C LEU A 95 -11.25 -3.52 -6.84
N GLY A 96 -12.55 -3.78 -6.84
CA GLY A 96 -13.06 -5.15 -6.94
C GLY A 96 -12.77 -5.98 -5.70
N ILE A 97 -12.72 -5.35 -4.53
CA ILE A 97 -12.43 -6.00 -3.25
C ILE A 97 -13.71 -6.11 -2.44
N SER A 98 -14.04 -7.32 -1.99
CA SER A 98 -15.19 -7.56 -1.12
C SER A 98 -14.80 -8.28 0.17
N GLN A 99 -13.61 -8.86 0.22
CA GLN A 99 -13.10 -9.56 1.41
C GLN A 99 -11.70 -9.06 1.72
N PRO A 100 -11.32 -9.02 3.01
CA PRO A 100 -9.98 -8.54 3.39
C PRO A 100 -8.83 -9.29 2.74
N ASP A 101 -8.97 -10.59 2.51
CA ASP A 101 -7.91 -11.41 1.93
C ASP A 101 -7.69 -11.17 0.43
N GLU A 102 -8.57 -10.41 -0.22
CA GLU A 102 -8.40 -10.00 -1.60
C GLU A 102 -7.52 -8.75 -1.74
N SER A 103 -7.10 -8.17 -0.63
CA SER A 103 -6.39 -6.91 -0.61
C SER A 103 -4.94 -7.03 -0.15
N VAL A 104 -4.13 -6.09 -0.62
CA VAL A 104 -2.77 -5.86 -0.15
C VAL A 104 -2.67 -4.40 0.26
N THR A 105 -2.11 -4.15 1.45
CA THR A 105 -1.93 -2.78 1.95
C THR A 105 -0.44 -2.46 1.98
N MET A 106 -0.09 -1.29 1.47
CA MET A 106 1.26 -0.76 1.58
C MET A 106 1.21 0.73 1.89
N VAL A 107 2.25 1.24 2.53
CA VAL A 107 2.36 2.66 2.83
C VAL A 107 3.65 3.22 2.24
N ILE A 108 3.59 4.50 1.84
CA ILE A 108 4.73 5.19 1.28
C ILE A 108 5.66 5.61 2.41
N VAL A 109 6.95 5.35 2.22
CA VAL A 109 8.01 5.69 3.16
C VAL A 109 8.71 6.94 2.64
N THR A 110 8.85 7.94 3.51
CA THR A 110 9.71 9.08 3.24
C THR A 110 11.07 8.80 3.87
N VAL A 111 12.06 8.61 3.01
CA VAL A 111 13.43 8.35 3.44
C VAL A 111 14.07 9.66 3.84
N ALA A 112 14.80 9.66 4.96
CA ALA A 112 15.44 10.87 5.47
C ALA A 112 16.85 10.54 5.97
N ARG A 113 17.69 11.56 6.04
CA ARG A 113 19.05 11.44 6.58
C ARG A 113 19.07 11.88 8.04
N PRO A 114 19.86 11.21 8.89
CA PRO A 114 20.02 11.64 10.27
C PRO A 114 20.39 13.14 10.35
N PRO A 115 19.88 13.90 11.34
CA PRO A 115 19.11 13.43 12.49
C PRO A 115 17.61 13.24 12.22
N ILE A 116 17.13 13.53 11.01
CA ILE A 116 15.72 13.37 10.65
C ILE A 116 15.44 11.87 10.48
N ARG A 117 14.40 11.39 11.13
CA ARG A 117 14.02 9.98 11.04
C ARG A 117 13.13 9.74 9.82
N PRO A 118 13.26 8.59 9.16
CA PRO A 118 12.31 8.23 8.10
C PRO A 118 10.91 8.06 8.68
N SER A 119 9.90 8.31 7.84
CA SER A 119 8.51 8.24 8.25
C SER A 119 7.67 7.53 7.21
N VAL A 120 6.47 7.10 7.61
CA VAL A 120 5.50 6.46 6.74
C VAL A 120 4.18 7.19 6.77
N ASN A 121 3.46 7.16 5.65
CA ASN A 121 2.14 7.77 5.54
C ASN A 121 1.06 6.75 5.95
N LEU A 122 0.68 6.76 7.21
CA LEU A 122 -0.38 5.89 7.72
C LEU A 122 -1.78 6.44 7.44
N LEU A 123 -1.90 7.73 7.13
CA LEU A 123 -3.19 8.35 6.84
C LEU A 123 -3.68 7.99 5.44
N GLY A 124 -2.79 7.83 4.48
CA GLY A 124 -3.13 7.53 3.10
C GLY A 124 -2.46 6.27 2.57
N PRO A 125 -2.84 5.09 3.09
CA PRO A 125 -2.27 3.84 2.59
C PRO A 125 -2.69 3.57 1.14
N ILE A 126 -1.85 2.80 0.44
CA ILE A 126 -2.19 2.26 -0.87
C ILE A 126 -2.84 0.90 -0.66
N ILE A 127 -4.03 0.74 -1.20
CA ILE A 127 -4.76 -0.52 -1.16
C ILE A 127 -4.81 -1.07 -2.58
N ALA A 128 -4.46 -2.33 -2.75
CA ALA A 128 -4.46 -2.98 -4.04
C ALA A 128 -5.23 -4.29 -4.00
N ASN A 129 -5.87 -4.63 -5.11
CA ASN A 129 -6.44 -5.96 -5.30
C ASN A 129 -5.30 -6.92 -5.59
N ARG A 130 -5.16 -7.97 -4.78
CA ARG A 130 -4.02 -8.89 -4.88
C ARG A 130 -4.01 -9.71 -6.16
N HIS A 131 -5.16 -9.82 -6.83
CA HIS A 131 -5.29 -10.63 -8.05
C HIS A 131 -5.13 -9.79 -9.32
N THR A 132 -5.62 -8.55 -9.31
CA THR A 132 -5.64 -7.71 -10.51
C THR A 132 -4.59 -6.60 -10.50
N GLY A 133 -4.11 -6.21 -9.32
CA GLY A 133 -3.21 -5.08 -9.18
C GLY A 133 -3.89 -3.72 -9.21
N ALA A 134 -5.23 -3.69 -9.32
CA ALA A 134 -5.97 -2.43 -9.24
C ALA A 134 -5.73 -1.79 -7.88
N ALA A 135 -5.31 -0.54 -7.86
CA ALA A 135 -4.85 0.11 -6.63
C ALA A 135 -5.37 1.55 -6.51
N ALA A 136 -5.44 2.02 -5.28
CA ALA A 136 -5.77 3.41 -4.97
C ALA A 136 -5.16 3.79 -3.63
N GLN A 137 -4.90 5.08 -3.45
CA GLN A 137 -4.57 5.62 -2.14
C GLN A 137 -5.88 5.96 -1.44
N VAL A 138 -6.13 5.33 -0.30
CA VAL A 138 -7.41 5.43 0.41
C VAL A 138 -7.20 6.17 1.72
N VAL A 139 -7.60 7.44 1.76
CA VAL A 139 -7.40 8.28 2.95
C VAL A 139 -8.28 7.77 4.10
N GLN A 140 -7.67 7.62 5.27
CA GLN A 140 -8.33 7.11 6.48
C GLN A 140 -8.97 8.26 7.26
N HIS A 141 -10.10 8.76 6.78
CA HIS A 141 -10.79 9.93 7.32
C HIS A 141 -11.23 9.79 8.78
N ARG A 142 -11.53 8.56 9.22
CA ARG A 142 -12.05 8.29 10.57
C ARG A 142 -10.96 7.84 11.52
N SER A 143 -9.71 8.25 11.27
CA SER A 143 -8.58 7.81 12.06
C SER A 143 -7.80 9.00 12.59
N ASN A 144 -6.90 8.71 13.54
CA ASN A 144 -5.89 9.65 14.02
C ASN A 144 -4.53 9.35 13.41
N TYR A 145 -4.48 8.61 12.32
CA TYR A 145 -3.21 8.27 11.69
C TYR A 145 -2.54 9.49 11.10
N ALA A 146 -1.22 9.50 11.16
CA ALA A 146 -0.41 10.62 10.69
C ALA A 146 0.06 10.40 9.25
N VAL A 147 0.24 11.50 8.52
CA VAL A 147 0.86 11.50 7.18
C VAL A 147 2.34 11.13 7.29
N ALA A 148 2.96 11.47 8.41
CA ALA A 148 4.39 11.24 8.64
C ALA A 148 4.60 10.62 10.02
N GLU A 149 4.31 9.33 10.15
CA GLU A 149 4.55 8.58 11.37
C GLU A 149 5.98 8.06 11.37
N SER A 150 6.73 8.33 12.43
CA SER A 150 8.11 7.83 12.54
C SER A 150 8.14 6.30 12.55
N LEU A 151 9.13 5.73 11.88
CA LEU A 151 9.34 4.29 11.92
C LEU A 151 9.70 3.85 13.33
N PRO A 152 9.27 2.66 13.77
CA PRO A 152 9.70 2.11 15.05
C PRO A 152 11.21 1.95 15.09
N ALA A 153 11.76 2.13 16.27
CA ALA A 153 13.21 2.00 16.48
C ALA A 153 13.66 0.53 16.34
#